data_6ba1211e6edf6f387d0761641efd7099
#
_entry.id   6ba1211e6edf6f387d0761641efd7099
#
_cell.length_a   1.000
_cell.length_b   1.000
_cell.length_c   1.000
_cell.angle_alpha   90.00
_cell.angle_beta   90.00
_cell.angle_gamma   90.00
#
_symmetry.space_group_name_H-M   'P 1'
#
loop_
_entity.id
_entity.type
_entity.pdbx_description
1 polymer ?
#
loop_
_entity_poly.entity_id
_entity_poly.type
_entity_poly.pdbx_seq_one_letter_code
_entity_poly.pdbx_strand_id
1 'polypeptide(L)'
;MNPQAKLIFVTSLILGTTITVSSNHWIMAWAGLEINTLAILPLISKSHHPRAIEAATKYFLVQAAASTLVLFSSMTNAWYTGQWDITQMTHPISCLILTSAISMKLGLVPFHFWFPEVLQGSPLITSLTLSTLMKFPPLTLLYMTSPSLNSTLLTTLAILSAALGGWMGLNQTQIRKILAFSSIAHLGWMAIIITYHPKLTLLNFYLYSLMTAAVFLTLNSIKVVKLSTLMTTWTKSPALNTMLLLTLLSLAGLPPMTGFLPKWLIIQELTKQDMAPAATIMALLSLLGLFFYLRLAYCTMITLPPHTTNHMKQWHTHKPVNPLIAPLIVLSTILLPIAPIICTIP
;
A
#
# COMPACT_ATOMS: atom_id res chain seq x y z
N MET A 1 -18.24 18.96 0.69
CA MET A 1 -18.89 17.66 0.88
C MET A 1 -19.63 17.66 2.21
N ASN A 2 -20.91 17.30 2.23
CA ASN A 2 -21.73 17.25 3.44
C ASN A 2 -21.15 16.20 4.43
N PRO A 3 -21.07 16.44 5.77
CA PRO A 3 -20.52 15.48 6.72
C PRO A 3 -21.27 14.15 6.75
N GLN A 4 -22.59 14.18 6.59
CA GLN A 4 -23.42 12.96 6.47
C GLN A 4 -23.04 12.11 5.24
N ALA A 5 -22.89 12.73 4.07
CA ALA A 5 -22.44 12.03 2.86
C ALA A 5 -21.06 11.39 3.03
N LYS A 6 -20.14 12.09 3.69
CA LYS A 6 -18.81 11.53 4.00
C LYS A 6 -18.90 10.30 4.90
N LEU A 7 -19.78 10.33 5.91
CA LEU A 7 -19.99 9.20 6.81
C LEU A 7 -20.54 7.99 6.04
N ILE A 8 -21.53 8.19 5.15
CA ILE A 8 -22.09 7.13 4.30
C ILE A 8 -21.01 6.48 3.44
N PHE A 9 -20.10 7.28 2.82
CA PHE A 9 -19.03 6.71 2.00
C PHE A 9 -17.98 5.96 2.83
N VAL A 10 -17.66 6.41 4.03
CA VAL A 10 -16.74 5.68 4.91
C VAL A 10 -17.36 4.39 5.44
N THR A 11 -18.65 4.40 5.81
CA THR A 11 -19.34 3.17 6.23
C THR A 11 -19.51 2.17 5.08
N SER A 12 -19.79 2.63 3.87
CA SER A 12 -19.86 1.73 2.70
C SER A 12 -18.52 1.10 2.33
N LEU A 13 -17.40 1.81 2.55
CA LEU A 13 -16.06 1.20 2.41
C LEU A 13 -15.85 0.06 3.41
N ILE A 14 -16.24 0.25 4.67
CA ILE A 14 -16.11 -0.80 5.70
C ILE A 14 -17.03 -1.98 5.36
N LEU A 15 -18.28 -1.72 4.97
CA LEU A 15 -19.21 -2.76 4.56
C LEU A 15 -18.72 -3.54 3.35
N GLY A 16 -18.20 -2.86 2.32
CA GLY A 16 -17.65 -3.54 1.14
C GLY A 16 -16.44 -4.41 1.48
N THR A 17 -15.54 -3.95 2.37
CA THR A 17 -14.40 -4.77 2.82
C THR A 17 -14.84 -5.98 3.66
N THR A 18 -15.82 -5.84 4.54
CA THR A 18 -16.34 -6.96 5.34
C THR A 18 -17.05 -7.99 4.46
N ILE A 19 -17.87 -7.56 3.50
CA ILE A 19 -18.53 -8.46 2.53
C ILE A 19 -17.50 -9.27 1.75
N THR A 20 -16.44 -8.64 1.23
CA THR A 20 -15.41 -9.37 0.46
C THR A 20 -14.65 -10.38 1.30
N VAL A 21 -14.32 -10.05 2.56
CA VAL A 21 -13.56 -10.94 3.46
C VAL A 21 -14.40 -12.12 3.94
N SER A 22 -15.70 -11.91 4.20
CA SER A 22 -16.61 -12.95 4.69
C SER A 22 -17.26 -13.77 3.59
N SER A 23 -17.05 -13.42 2.31
CA SER A 23 -17.69 -14.11 1.19
C SER A 23 -17.00 -15.43 0.86
N ASN A 24 -17.79 -16.49 0.65
CA ASN A 24 -17.36 -17.76 0.07
C ASN A 24 -17.70 -17.87 -1.42
N HIS A 25 -18.62 -17.04 -1.89
CA HIS A 25 -19.14 -17.07 -3.26
C HIS A 25 -18.59 -15.89 -4.09
N TRP A 26 -18.16 -16.15 -5.33
CA TRP A 26 -17.54 -15.15 -6.20
C TRP A 26 -18.39 -13.91 -6.46
N ILE A 27 -19.71 -14.08 -6.63
CA ILE A 27 -20.63 -12.94 -6.88
C ILE A 27 -20.65 -11.99 -5.68
N MET A 28 -20.64 -12.52 -4.45
CA MET A 28 -20.61 -11.69 -3.24
C MET A 28 -19.27 -10.97 -3.08
N ALA A 29 -18.16 -11.67 -3.37
CA ALA A 29 -16.84 -11.06 -3.39
C ALA A 29 -16.75 -9.91 -4.40
N TRP A 30 -17.25 -10.13 -5.60
CA TRP A 30 -17.31 -9.11 -6.64
C TRP A 30 -18.15 -7.90 -6.22
N ALA A 31 -19.36 -8.13 -5.68
CA ALA A 31 -20.22 -7.05 -5.21
C ALA A 31 -19.55 -6.20 -4.13
N GLY A 32 -18.87 -6.84 -3.17
CA GLY A 32 -18.11 -6.11 -2.14
C GLY A 32 -16.95 -5.29 -2.72
N LEU A 33 -16.21 -5.82 -3.71
CA LEU A 33 -15.18 -5.06 -4.42
C LEU A 33 -15.75 -3.85 -5.16
N GLU A 34 -16.94 -4.00 -5.79
CA GLU A 34 -17.59 -2.92 -6.54
C GLU A 34 -18.11 -1.82 -5.62
N ILE A 35 -18.71 -2.19 -4.48
CA ILE A 35 -19.13 -1.23 -3.44
C ILE A 35 -17.92 -0.38 -3.01
N ASN A 36 -16.76 -1.00 -2.77
CA ASN A 36 -15.54 -0.28 -2.38
C ASN A 36 -15.07 0.69 -3.48
N THR A 37 -15.08 0.26 -4.75
CA THR A 37 -14.65 1.11 -5.86
C THR A 37 -15.54 2.32 -6.04
N LEU A 38 -16.86 2.15 -5.94
CA LEU A 38 -17.82 3.25 -6.05
C LEU A 38 -17.77 4.20 -4.85
N ALA A 39 -17.59 3.68 -3.63
CA ALA A 39 -17.57 4.48 -2.42
C ALA A 39 -16.35 5.42 -2.31
N ILE A 40 -15.21 5.06 -2.90
CA ILE A 40 -14.00 5.90 -2.81
C ILE A 40 -13.98 7.02 -3.85
N LEU A 41 -14.71 6.91 -4.98
CA LEU A 41 -14.72 7.92 -6.05
C LEU A 41 -15.05 9.33 -5.57
N PRO A 42 -16.14 9.55 -4.79
CA PRO A 42 -16.47 10.87 -4.28
C PRO A 42 -15.43 11.41 -3.29
N LEU A 43 -14.70 10.53 -2.60
CA LEU A 43 -13.64 10.92 -1.68
C LEU A 43 -12.39 11.39 -2.43
N ILE A 44 -12.07 10.81 -3.60
CA ILE A 44 -10.98 11.25 -4.47
C ILE A 44 -11.31 12.61 -5.08
N SER A 45 -12.51 12.78 -5.63
CA SER A 45 -12.95 14.00 -6.32
C SER A 45 -13.35 15.16 -5.38
N LYS A 46 -13.19 15.00 -4.06
CA LYS A 46 -13.62 15.93 -3.02
C LYS A 46 -13.26 17.40 -3.27
N SER A 47 -12.09 17.68 -3.86
CA SER A 47 -11.62 19.04 -4.11
C SER A 47 -12.21 19.70 -5.36
N HIS A 48 -12.96 18.95 -6.19
CA HIS A 48 -13.49 19.39 -7.49
C HIS A 48 -12.43 20.03 -8.40
N HIS A 49 -11.15 19.82 -8.12
CA HIS A 49 -10.05 20.29 -8.95
C HIS A 49 -9.91 19.38 -10.19
N PRO A 50 -9.55 19.92 -11.39
CA PRO A 50 -9.44 19.10 -12.61
C PRO A 50 -8.57 17.85 -12.45
N ARG A 51 -7.43 17.98 -11.75
CA ARG A 51 -6.57 16.82 -11.46
C ARG A 51 -7.21 15.77 -10.56
N ALA A 52 -8.10 16.13 -9.65
CA ALA A 52 -8.80 15.20 -8.80
C ALA A 52 -9.89 14.44 -9.57
N ILE A 53 -10.56 15.12 -10.51
CA ILE A 53 -11.54 14.50 -11.42
C ILE A 53 -10.84 13.53 -12.37
N GLU A 54 -9.70 13.93 -12.96
CA GLU A 54 -8.88 13.05 -13.79
C GLU A 54 -8.39 11.82 -13.03
N ALA A 55 -7.96 11.98 -11.79
CA ALA A 55 -7.56 10.88 -10.93
C ALA A 55 -8.74 9.92 -10.65
N ALA A 56 -9.93 10.46 -10.37
CA ALA A 56 -11.13 9.66 -10.13
C ALA A 56 -11.55 8.87 -11.37
N THR A 57 -11.52 9.48 -12.56
CA THR A 57 -11.85 8.79 -13.82
C THR A 57 -10.86 7.69 -14.16
N LYS A 58 -9.54 7.93 -14.03
CA LYS A 58 -8.50 6.91 -14.24
C LYS A 58 -8.67 5.73 -13.27
N TYR A 59 -8.93 6.00 -12.00
CA TYR A 59 -9.19 4.98 -11.01
C TYR A 59 -10.41 4.14 -11.38
N PHE A 60 -11.54 4.79 -11.72
CA PHE A 60 -12.77 4.10 -12.07
C PHE A 60 -12.60 3.19 -13.29
N LEU A 61 -12.01 3.68 -14.38
CA LEU A 61 -11.85 2.90 -15.61
C LEU A 61 -11.01 1.63 -15.38
N VAL A 62 -9.88 1.76 -14.67
CA VAL A 62 -9.03 0.60 -14.41
C VAL A 62 -9.68 -0.39 -13.45
N GLN A 63 -10.33 0.09 -12.39
CA GLN A 63 -10.98 -0.79 -11.42
C GLN A 63 -12.23 -1.47 -12.01
N ALA A 64 -12.99 -0.79 -12.87
CA ALA A 64 -14.11 -1.39 -13.59
C ALA A 64 -13.63 -2.49 -14.54
N ALA A 65 -12.59 -2.25 -15.34
CA ALA A 65 -12.00 -3.28 -16.19
C ALA A 65 -11.49 -4.48 -15.38
N ALA A 66 -10.86 -4.23 -14.24
CA ALA A 66 -10.39 -5.31 -13.36
C ALA A 66 -11.56 -6.09 -12.74
N SER A 67 -12.67 -5.43 -12.36
CA SER A 67 -13.84 -6.11 -11.80
C SER A 67 -14.57 -6.99 -12.83
N THR A 68 -14.66 -6.54 -14.07
CA THR A 68 -15.19 -7.37 -15.16
C THR A 68 -14.35 -8.61 -15.43
N LEU A 69 -13.01 -8.50 -15.36
CA LEU A 69 -12.10 -9.63 -15.48
C LEU A 69 -12.24 -10.63 -14.31
N VAL A 70 -12.47 -10.16 -13.08
CA VAL A 70 -12.76 -11.04 -11.93
C VAL A 70 -14.03 -11.84 -12.17
N LEU A 71 -15.11 -11.20 -12.62
CA LEU A 71 -16.35 -11.92 -12.97
C LEU A 71 -16.12 -12.91 -14.11
N PHE A 72 -15.44 -12.49 -15.16
CA PHE A 72 -15.18 -13.37 -16.30
C PHE A 72 -14.37 -14.61 -15.88
N SER A 73 -13.36 -14.45 -15.02
CA SER A 73 -12.58 -15.57 -14.49
C SER A 73 -13.42 -16.52 -13.64
N SER A 74 -14.32 -16.01 -12.82
CA SER A 74 -15.22 -16.83 -12.01
C SER A 74 -16.27 -17.56 -12.84
N MET A 75 -16.83 -16.90 -13.87
CA MET A 75 -17.78 -17.51 -14.80
C MET A 75 -17.13 -18.61 -15.64
N THR A 76 -15.92 -18.41 -16.15
CA THR A 76 -15.18 -19.45 -16.89
C THR A 76 -14.83 -20.63 -16.00
N ASN A 77 -14.47 -20.40 -14.72
CA ASN A 77 -14.26 -21.51 -13.79
C ASN A 77 -15.56 -22.27 -13.54
N ALA A 78 -16.67 -21.57 -13.28
CA ALA A 78 -17.98 -22.20 -13.07
C ALA A 78 -18.48 -22.97 -14.30
N TRP A 79 -18.18 -22.48 -15.50
CA TRP A 79 -18.53 -23.17 -16.75
C TRP A 79 -17.84 -24.54 -16.89
N TYR A 80 -16.53 -24.62 -16.52
CA TYR A 80 -15.78 -25.86 -16.64
C TYR A 80 -15.92 -26.79 -15.43
N THR A 81 -16.08 -26.25 -14.23
CA THR A 81 -16.04 -27.04 -12.98
C THR A 81 -17.39 -27.14 -12.27
N GLY A 82 -18.36 -26.29 -12.62
CA GLY A 82 -19.65 -26.18 -11.92
C GLY A 82 -19.56 -25.49 -10.55
N GLN A 83 -18.39 -25.03 -10.12
CA GLN A 83 -18.15 -24.50 -8.77
C GLN A 83 -18.06 -22.97 -8.76
N TRP A 84 -18.77 -22.36 -7.81
CA TRP A 84 -18.76 -20.92 -7.57
C TRP A 84 -17.97 -20.50 -6.33
N ASP A 85 -17.42 -21.47 -5.60
CA ASP A 85 -16.64 -21.23 -4.40
C ASP A 85 -15.29 -20.59 -4.73
N ILE A 86 -14.86 -19.63 -3.89
CA ILE A 86 -13.61 -18.89 -4.08
C ILE A 86 -12.38 -19.84 -3.95
N THR A 87 -12.46 -20.80 -3.03
CA THR A 87 -11.36 -21.72 -2.74
C THR A 87 -11.19 -22.82 -3.81
N GLN A 88 -12.21 -23.07 -4.62
CA GLN A 88 -12.24 -24.15 -5.61
C GLN A 88 -11.96 -23.67 -7.05
N MET A 89 -10.92 -22.86 -7.20
CA MET A 89 -10.44 -22.44 -8.53
C MET A 89 -9.45 -23.48 -9.06
N THR A 90 -9.87 -24.31 -10.02
CA THR A 90 -9.01 -25.40 -10.55
C THR A 90 -8.64 -25.21 -12.02
N HIS A 91 -9.46 -24.50 -12.80
CA HIS A 91 -9.20 -24.31 -14.22
C HIS A 91 -8.01 -23.35 -14.47
N PRO A 92 -6.94 -23.77 -15.18
CA PRO A 92 -5.68 -23.00 -15.27
C PRO A 92 -5.85 -21.65 -15.96
N ILE A 93 -6.67 -21.55 -17.00
CA ILE A 93 -6.90 -20.29 -17.73
C ILE A 93 -7.66 -19.31 -16.82
N SER A 94 -8.66 -19.78 -16.07
CA SER A 94 -9.39 -18.95 -15.12
C SER A 94 -8.47 -18.42 -14.01
N CYS A 95 -7.55 -19.22 -13.51
CA CYS A 95 -6.54 -18.80 -12.53
C CYS A 95 -5.60 -17.72 -13.10
N LEU A 96 -5.17 -17.82 -14.36
CA LEU A 96 -4.34 -16.80 -15.01
C LEU A 96 -5.10 -15.47 -15.18
N ILE A 97 -6.36 -15.52 -15.61
CA ILE A 97 -7.19 -14.33 -15.74
C ILE A 97 -7.45 -13.70 -14.39
N LEU A 98 -7.73 -14.51 -13.35
CA LEU A 98 -7.92 -14.03 -12.00
C LEU A 98 -6.67 -13.33 -11.44
N THR A 99 -5.48 -13.93 -11.60
CA THR A 99 -4.22 -13.32 -11.14
C THR A 99 -3.96 -12.00 -11.83
N SER A 100 -4.23 -11.89 -13.14
CA SER A 100 -4.09 -10.64 -13.88
C SER A 100 -5.11 -9.59 -13.41
N ALA A 101 -6.37 -9.96 -13.15
CA ALA A 101 -7.43 -9.08 -12.67
C ALA A 101 -7.12 -8.52 -11.27
N ILE A 102 -6.68 -9.37 -10.34
CA ILE A 102 -6.34 -8.93 -8.99
C ILE A 102 -5.03 -8.14 -9.00
N SER A 103 -4.03 -8.49 -9.83
CA SER A 103 -2.83 -7.70 -10.00
C SER A 103 -3.12 -6.28 -10.51
N MET A 104 -4.12 -6.13 -11.39
CA MET A 104 -4.62 -4.84 -11.87
C MET A 104 -5.29 -4.05 -10.74
N LYS A 105 -6.11 -4.69 -9.88
CA LYS A 105 -6.72 -4.04 -8.71
C LYS A 105 -5.69 -3.57 -7.69
N LEU A 106 -4.67 -4.36 -7.40
CA LEU A 106 -3.59 -4.02 -6.48
C LEU A 106 -2.63 -2.98 -7.06
N GLY A 107 -2.51 -2.90 -8.37
CA GLY A 107 -1.54 -2.07 -9.06
C GLY A 107 -0.14 -2.68 -9.08
N LEU A 108 -0.04 -4.02 -9.27
CA LEU A 108 1.23 -4.68 -9.55
C LEU A 108 1.68 -4.38 -10.98
N VAL A 109 2.97 -4.46 -11.22
CA VAL A 109 3.53 -4.31 -12.56
C VAL A 109 3.08 -5.52 -13.42
N PRO A 110 2.62 -5.28 -14.68
CA PRO A 110 2.67 -4.06 -15.49
C PRO A 110 1.51 -3.07 -15.29
N PHE A 111 0.49 -3.38 -14.52
CA PHE A 111 -0.74 -2.61 -14.41
C PHE A 111 -0.69 -1.47 -13.36
N HIS A 112 0.50 -0.95 -13.05
CA HIS A 112 0.73 -0.01 -11.94
C HIS A 112 0.53 1.46 -12.27
N PHE A 113 0.45 1.87 -13.55
CA PHE A 113 0.51 3.28 -13.98
C PHE A 113 -0.59 4.17 -13.37
N TRP A 114 -1.78 3.62 -13.15
CA TRP A 114 -2.90 4.36 -12.58
C TRP A 114 -2.63 4.82 -11.13
N PHE A 115 -1.91 4.02 -10.35
CA PHE A 115 -1.79 4.24 -8.91
C PHE A 115 -1.00 5.51 -8.53
N PRO A 116 0.20 5.82 -9.11
CA PRO A 116 0.91 7.08 -8.84
C PRO A 116 0.15 8.33 -9.28
N GLU A 117 -0.62 8.25 -10.36
CA GLU A 117 -1.41 9.37 -10.87
C GLU A 117 -2.62 9.65 -9.98
N VAL A 118 -3.31 8.60 -9.54
CA VAL A 118 -4.44 8.73 -8.61
C VAL A 118 -4.00 9.28 -7.25
N LEU A 119 -2.87 8.80 -6.70
CA LEU A 119 -2.33 9.35 -5.47
C LEU A 119 -1.91 10.81 -5.60
N GLN A 120 -1.41 11.23 -6.76
CA GLN A 120 -1.07 12.62 -7.03
C GLN A 120 -2.30 13.54 -7.01
N GLY A 121 -3.43 13.10 -7.55
CA GLY A 121 -4.68 13.87 -7.61
C GLY A 121 -5.50 13.87 -6.32
N SER A 122 -5.31 12.86 -5.45
CA SER A 122 -6.11 12.68 -4.24
C SER A 122 -5.55 13.45 -3.03
N PRO A 123 -6.39 13.85 -2.04
CA PRO A 123 -5.94 14.40 -0.75
C PRO A 123 -5.16 13.33 0.05
N LEU A 124 -4.29 13.76 0.99
CA LEU A 124 -3.42 12.84 1.76
C LEU A 124 -4.19 11.79 2.57
N ILE A 125 -5.36 12.13 3.12
CA ILE A 125 -6.20 11.19 3.87
C ILE A 125 -6.79 10.13 2.93
N THR A 126 -7.27 10.52 1.75
CA THR A 126 -7.80 9.56 0.78
C THR A 126 -6.68 8.76 0.11
N SER A 127 -5.48 9.32 -0.03
CA SER A 127 -4.32 8.55 -0.47
C SER A 127 -3.89 7.48 0.54
N LEU A 128 -4.09 7.75 1.86
CA LEU A 128 -3.92 6.73 2.89
C LEU A 128 -4.95 5.60 2.72
N THR A 129 -6.24 5.91 2.58
CA THR A 129 -7.27 4.88 2.40
C THR A 129 -7.03 4.05 1.13
N LEU A 130 -6.60 4.68 0.03
CA LEU A 130 -6.21 3.99 -1.21
C LEU A 130 -5.02 3.05 -1.03
N SER A 131 -4.01 3.46 -0.26
CA SER A 131 -2.79 2.65 -0.07
C SER A 131 -2.97 1.51 0.94
N THR A 132 -3.97 1.57 1.82
CA THR A 132 -4.21 0.58 2.89
C THR A 132 -5.55 -0.14 2.71
N LEU A 133 -6.69 0.50 3.01
CA LEU A 133 -8.01 -0.14 3.02
C LEU A 133 -8.38 -0.74 1.66
N MET A 134 -8.12 -0.04 0.56
CA MET A 134 -8.50 -0.53 -0.77
C MET A 134 -7.66 -1.71 -1.27
N LYS A 135 -6.47 -1.92 -0.69
CA LYS A 135 -5.61 -3.06 -1.03
C LYS A 135 -5.95 -4.32 -0.23
N PHE A 136 -6.64 -4.17 0.89
CA PHE A 136 -6.98 -5.29 1.77
C PHE A 136 -7.91 -6.31 1.09
N PRO A 137 -9.06 -5.94 0.48
CA PRO A 137 -9.96 -6.90 -0.15
C PRO A 137 -9.34 -7.71 -1.31
N PRO A 138 -8.63 -7.11 -2.29
CA PRO A 138 -7.96 -7.89 -3.32
C PRO A 138 -6.88 -8.82 -2.76
N LEU A 139 -6.18 -8.40 -1.70
CA LEU A 139 -5.15 -9.21 -1.08
C LEU A 139 -5.75 -10.40 -0.33
N THR A 140 -6.90 -10.25 0.33
CA THR A 140 -7.60 -11.37 0.97
C THR A 140 -8.12 -12.37 -0.06
N LEU A 141 -8.57 -11.94 -1.23
CA LEU A 141 -8.94 -12.84 -2.31
C LEU A 141 -7.72 -13.64 -2.83
N LEU A 142 -6.56 -12.98 -3.01
CA LEU A 142 -5.32 -13.70 -3.34
C LEU A 142 -4.93 -14.70 -2.24
N TYR A 143 -5.15 -14.36 -0.97
CA TYR A 143 -4.90 -15.26 0.14
C TYR A 143 -5.79 -16.50 0.08
N MET A 144 -7.10 -16.35 -0.16
CA MET A 144 -8.04 -17.46 -0.27
C MET A 144 -7.76 -18.36 -1.47
N THR A 145 -7.32 -17.77 -2.58
CA THR A 145 -7.01 -18.50 -3.82
C THR A 145 -5.56 -18.96 -3.91
N SER A 146 -4.72 -18.71 -2.89
CA SER A 146 -3.27 -18.99 -2.93
C SER A 146 -2.87 -20.40 -3.40
N PRO A 147 -3.58 -21.50 -3.06
CA PRO A 147 -3.17 -22.84 -3.51
C PRO A 147 -3.38 -23.09 -5.01
N SER A 148 -4.26 -22.34 -5.66
CA SER A 148 -4.58 -22.51 -7.08
C SER A 148 -3.78 -21.57 -8.00
N LEU A 149 -3.05 -20.61 -7.44
CA LEU A 149 -2.33 -19.59 -8.21
C LEU A 149 -1.02 -20.14 -8.81
N ASN A 150 -0.65 -19.65 -9.98
CA ASN A 150 0.61 -20.00 -10.62
C ASN A 150 1.77 -19.25 -9.92
N SER A 151 2.65 -20.00 -9.24
CA SER A 151 3.78 -19.46 -8.48
C SER A 151 4.78 -18.71 -9.37
N THR A 152 5.07 -19.22 -10.56
CA THR A 152 6.05 -18.61 -11.49
C THR A 152 5.57 -17.25 -12.01
N LEU A 153 4.27 -17.11 -12.30
CA LEU A 153 3.68 -15.85 -12.74
C LEU A 153 3.71 -14.83 -11.60
N LEU A 154 3.34 -15.22 -10.38
CA LEU A 154 3.35 -14.31 -9.24
C LEU A 154 4.77 -13.89 -8.85
N THR A 155 5.76 -14.78 -8.90
CA THR A 155 7.15 -14.42 -8.63
C THR A 155 7.71 -13.44 -9.67
N THR A 156 7.39 -13.61 -10.96
CA THR A 156 7.79 -12.65 -12.00
C THR A 156 7.14 -11.28 -11.81
N LEU A 157 5.82 -11.21 -11.55
CA LEU A 157 5.12 -9.96 -11.27
C LEU A 157 5.67 -9.28 -10.00
N ALA A 158 6.03 -10.06 -8.99
CA ALA A 158 6.60 -9.57 -7.74
C ALA A 158 7.99 -8.93 -7.95
N ILE A 159 8.89 -9.60 -8.66
CA ILE A 159 10.22 -9.08 -8.98
C ILE A 159 10.11 -7.81 -9.83
N LEU A 160 9.28 -7.82 -10.87
CA LEU A 160 9.05 -6.65 -11.71
C LEU A 160 8.46 -5.47 -10.91
N SER A 161 7.53 -5.73 -9.97
CA SER A 161 6.94 -4.68 -9.14
C SER A 161 7.95 -4.09 -8.15
N ALA A 162 8.84 -4.89 -7.59
CA ALA A 162 9.92 -4.41 -6.74
C ALA A 162 10.94 -3.59 -7.55
N ALA A 163 11.31 -4.04 -8.75
CA ALA A 163 12.25 -3.37 -9.64
C ALA A 163 11.73 -2.00 -10.11
N LEU A 164 10.55 -1.98 -10.73
CA LEU A 164 9.98 -0.73 -11.26
C LEU A 164 9.52 0.20 -10.14
N GLY A 165 8.96 -0.32 -9.05
CA GLY A 165 8.64 0.48 -7.88
C GLY A 165 9.86 1.16 -7.27
N GLY A 166 11.00 0.46 -7.18
CA GLY A 166 12.28 1.02 -6.76
C GLY A 166 12.81 2.05 -7.75
N TRP A 167 12.93 1.70 -9.03
CA TRP A 167 13.53 2.53 -10.07
C TRP A 167 12.78 3.84 -10.32
N MET A 168 11.46 3.75 -10.53
CA MET A 168 10.64 4.93 -10.83
C MET A 168 10.54 5.91 -9.64
N GLY A 169 10.75 5.43 -8.41
CA GLY A 169 10.77 6.28 -7.21
C GLY A 169 11.98 7.21 -7.12
N LEU A 170 13.11 6.87 -7.77
CA LEU A 170 14.40 7.59 -7.60
C LEU A 170 14.33 9.07 -8.01
N ASN A 171 13.69 9.40 -9.13
CA ASN A 171 13.69 10.76 -9.69
C ASN A 171 12.42 11.58 -9.37
N GLN A 172 11.54 11.07 -8.50
CA GLN A 172 10.32 11.80 -8.19
C GLN A 172 10.58 12.95 -7.20
N THR A 173 9.95 14.11 -7.47
CA THR A 173 10.01 15.30 -6.60
C THR A 173 8.76 15.47 -5.74
N GLN A 174 7.69 14.76 -6.07
CA GLN A 174 6.42 14.81 -5.34
C GLN A 174 6.35 13.65 -4.35
N ILE A 175 6.15 13.97 -3.07
CA ILE A 175 6.12 12.98 -1.98
C ILE A 175 5.04 11.93 -2.19
N ARG A 176 3.84 12.33 -2.65
CA ARG A 176 2.76 11.38 -2.93
C ARG A 176 3.11 10.35 -4.00
N LYS A 177 3.87 10.74 -5.04
CA LYS A 177 4.37 9.80 -6.05
C LYS A 177 5.43 8.86 -5.49
N ILE A 178 6.34 9.36 -4.64
CA ILE A 178 7.35 8.53 -3.98
C ILE A 178 6.66 7.46 -3.12
N LEU A 179 5.66 7.85 -2.32
CA LEU A 179 4.89 6.91 -1.51
C LEU A 179 4.05 5.94 -2.35
N ALA A 180 3.62 6.33 -3.55
CA ALA A 180 2.97 5.43 -4.49
C ALA A 180 3.94 4.35 -4.99
N PHE A 181 5.11 4.72 -5.47
CA PHE A 181 6.10 3.77 -5.94
C PHE A 181 6.63 2.87 -4.82
N SER A 182 6.79 3.41 -3.62
CA SER A 182 7.12 2.60 -2.44
C SER A 182 6.07 1.54 -2.13
N SER A 183 4.79 1.88 -2.28
CA SER A 183 3.70 0.92 -2.06
C SER A 183 3.65 -0.17 -3.12
N ILE A 184 4.03 0.13 -4.38
CA ILE A 184 4.16 -0.87 -5.45
C ILE A 184 5.31 -1.83 -5.12
N ALA A 185 6.45 -1.31 -4.65
CA ALA A 185 7.57 -2.14 -4.23
C ALA A 185 7.21 -3.05 -3.05
N HIS A 186 6.50 -2.54 -2.04
CA HIS A 186 6.04 -3.36 -0.90
C HIS A 186 5.01 -4.42 -1.31
N LEU A 187 4.12 -4.13 -2.28
CA LEU A 187 3.24 -5.15 -2.85
C LEU A 187 4.02 -6.26 -3.55
N GLY A 188 5.16 -5.96 -4.19
CA GLY A 188 6.05 -6.97 -4.74
C GLY A 188 6.55 -7.95 -3.67
N TRP A 189 6.95 -7.45 -2.48
CA TRP A 189 7.32 -8.29 -1.35
C TRP A 189 6.16 -9.14 -0.81
N MET A 190 4.92 -8.66 -0.89
CA MET A 190 3.74 -9.44 -0.50
C MET A 190 3.40 -10.50 -1.54
N ALA A 191 3.47 -10.16 -2.82
CA ALA A 191 3.09 -11.05 -3.91
C ALA A 191 4.01 -12.27 -4.05
N ILE A 192 5.32 -12.12 -3.77
CA ILE A 192 6.27 -13.24 -3.89
C ILE A 192 6.02 -14.35 -2.88
N ILE A 193 5.58 -14.00 -1.65
CA ILE A 193 5.45 -14.96 -0.56
C ILE A 193 4.05 -15.60 -0.48
N ILE A 194 3.06 -15.08 -1.20
CA ILE A 194 1.66 -15.48 -1.05
C ILE A 194 1.43 -16.94 -1.39
N THR A 195 2.17 -17.48 -2.36
CA THR A 195 2.07 -18.88 -2.79
C THR A 195 2.76 -19.86 -1.84
N TYR A 196 3.78 -19.40 -1.10
CA TYR A 196 4.59 -20.25 -0.23
C TYR A 196 4.09 -20.20 1.22
N HIS A 197 3.92 -19.00 1.76
CA HIS A 197 3.48 -18.80 3.13
C HIS A 197 2.46 -17.65 3.25
N PRO A 198 1.16 -17.91 2.99
CA PRO A 198 0.13 -16.86 2.92
C PRO A 198 -0.03 -16.08 4.22
N LYS A 199 0.20 -16.69 5.41
CA LYS A 199 0.15 -15.98 6.70
C LYS A 199 1.18 -14.85 6.79
N LEU A 200 2.39 -15.02 6.24
CA LEU A 200 3.42 -13.98 6.21
C LEU A 200 3.02 -12.79 5.34
N THR A 201 2.23 -13.00 4.29
CA THR A 201 1.71 -11.88 3.48
C THR A 201 0.80 -10.97 4.28
N LEU A 202 -0.09 -11.54 5.10
CA LEU A 202 -0.98 -10.77 5.97
C LEU A 202 -0.18 -9.98 7.02
N LEU A 203 0.79 -10.62 7.68
CA LEU A 203 1.68 -9.96 8.62
C LEU A 203 2.40 -8.77 7.97
N ASN A 204 2.99 -8.99 6.78
CA ASN A 204 3.67 -7.92 6.04
C ASN A 204 2.69 -6.79 5.69
N PHE A 205 1.46 -7.10 5.28
CA PHE A 205 0.45 -6.10 4.99
C PHE A 205 0.06 -5.27 6.23
N TYR A 206 -0.13 -5.89 7.38
CA TYR A 206 -0.44 -5.17 8.63
C TYR A 206 0.70 -4.23 9.04
N LEU A 207 1.95 -4.69 9.00
CA LEU A 207 3.11 -3.84 9.30
C LEU A 207 3.23 -2.69 8.30
N TYR A 208 3.05 -2.98 7.00
CA TYR A 208 3.02 -1.97 5.96
C TYR A 208 1.91 -0.93 6.21
N SER A 209 0.71 -1.35 6.55
CA SER A 209 -0.42 -0.45 6.82
C SER A 209 -0.18 0.45 8.03
N LEU A 210 0.43 -0.05 9.10
CA LEU A 210 0.83 0.74 10.27
C LEU A 210 1.86 1.82 9.91
N MET A 211 2.94 1.43 9.21
CA MET A 211 4.00 2.35 8.82
C MET A 211 3.50 3.42 7.84
N THR A 212 2.71 3.03 6.85
CA THR A 212 2.14 3.99 5.88
C THR A 212 1.13 4.93 6.52
N ALA A 213 0.31 4.44 7.46
CA ALA A 213 -0.62 5.29 8.21
C ALA A 213 0.13 6.35 9.02
N ALA A 214 1.21 5.99 9.71
CA ALA A 214 2.07 6.91 10.43
C ALA A 214 2.62 8.01 9.50
N VAL A 215 3.18 7.64 8.33
CA VAL A 215 3.75 8.59 7.37
C VAL A 215 2.69 9.51 6.77
N PHE A 216 1.55 8.99 6.33
CA PHE A 216 0.52 9.85 5.72
C PHE A 216 -0.12 10.81 6.73
N LEU A 217 -0.34 10.37 7.98
CA LEU A 217 -0.89 11.24 9.04
C LEU A 217 0.09 12.33 9.45
N THR A 218 1.38 12.03 9.56
CA THR A 218 2.42 13.04 9.84
C THR A 218 2.54 14.04 8.70
N LEU A 219 2.56 13.59 7.44
CA LEU A 219 2.58 14.47 6.27
C LEU A 219 1.31 15.34 6.18
N ASN A 220 0.16 14.80 6.54
CA ASN A 220 -1.09 15.56 6.55
C ASN A 220 -1.10 16.65 7.64
N SER A 221 -0.53 16.39 8.82
CA SER A 221 -0.40 17.39 9.90
C SER A 221 0.53 18.54 9.49
N ILE A 222 1.63 18.22 8.80
CA ILE A 222 2.61 19.20 8.30
C ILE A 222 2.14 19.90 7.01
N LYS A 223 1.21 19.28 6.25
CA LYS A 223 0.68 19.76 4.95
C LYS A 223 1.73 19.87 3.85
N VAL A 224 2.63 18.92 3.75
CA VAL A 224 3.71 18.90 2.75
C VAL A 224 3.30 18.09 1.53
N VAL A 225 3.64 18.61 0.33
CA VAL A 225 3.33 17.98 -0.97
C VAL A 225 4.59 17.73 -1.80
N LYS A 226 5.59 18.65 -1.74
CA LYS A 226 6.83 18.60 -2.53
C LYS A 226 8.04 18.43 -1.61
N LEU A 227 9.14 17.88 -2.16
CA LEU A 227 10.42 17.75 -1.44
C LEU A 227 10.96 19.11 -0.95
N SER A 228 10.88 20.15 -1.77
CA SER A 228 11.34 21.49 -1.41
C SER A 228 10.58 22.08 -0.21
N THR A 229 9.28 21.79 -0.10
CA THR A 229 8.50 22.24 1.06
C THR A 229 8.79 21.41 2.31
N LEU A 230 9.27 20.16 2.16
CA LEU A 230 9.68 19.31 3.26
C LEU A 230 10.91 19.89 3.99
N MET A 231 11.89 20.44 3.26
CA MET A 231 13.09 21.07 3.84
C MET A 231 12.74 22.26 4.75
N THR A 232 11.68 23.00 4.44
CA THR A 232 11.25 24.16 5.24
C THR A 232 10.42 23.80 6.46
N THR A 233 10.03 22.54 6.63
CA THR A 233 9.13 22.11 7.71
C THR A 233 9.84 22.00 9.06
N TRP A 234 11.15 21.85 9.08
CA TRP A 234 11.95 21.82 10.30
C TRP A 234 11.72 23.06 11.17
N THR A 235 11.64 24.22 10.53
CA THR A 235 11.39 25.49 11.23
C THR A 235 10.01 25.60 11.85
N LYS A 236 9.03 24.77 11.42
CA LYS A 236 7.65 24.80 11.90
C LYS A 236 7.38 23.77 13.00
N SER A 237 7.90 22.57 12.87
CA SER A 237 7.58 21.44 13.77
C SER A 237 8.73 20.42 13.79
N PRO A 238 9.81 20.67 14.56
CA PRO A 238 10.98 19.80 14.60
C PRO A 238 10.62 18.39 15.09
N ALA A 239 9.81 18.28 16.15
CA ALA A 239 9.39 16.99 16.70
C ALA A 239 8.64 16.09 15.69
N LEU A 240 7.73 16.66 14.88
CA LEU A 240 7.02 15.88 13.86
C LEU A 240 7.96 15.44 12.73
N ASN A 241 8.98 16.24 12.41
CA ASN A 241 9.97 15.88 11.40
C ASN A 241 10.90 14.75 11.87
N THR A 242 11.33 14.74 13.15
CA THR A 242 12.09 13.62 13.71
C THR A 242 11.27 12.32 13.69
N MET A 243 10.02 12.39 14.05
CA MET A 243 9.09 11.25 14.00
C MET A 243 8.86 10.76 12.56
N LEU A 244 8.72 11.68 11.60
CA LEU A 244 8.62 11.33 10.18
C LEU A 244 9.90 10.65 9.67
N LEU A 245 11.08 11.13 10.07
CA LEU A 245 12.34 10.49 9.73
C LEU A 245 12.38 9.04 10.22
N LEU A 246 12.07 8.80 11.50
CA LEU A 246 12.09 7.46 12.09
C LEU A 246 11.12 6.51 11.35
N THR A 247 9.92 6.98 11.00
CA THR A 247 8.95 6.16 10.25
C THR A 247 9.38 5.91 8.80
N LEU A 248 10.07 6.84 8.15
CA LEU A 248 10.66 6.61 6.83
C LEU A 248 11.81 5.59 6.86
N LEU A 249 12.66 5.63 7.89
CA LEU A 249 13.72 4.65 8.10
C LEU A 249 13.13 3.26 8.41
N SER A 250 12.00 3.19 9.12
CA SER A 250 11.30 1.92 9.32
C SER A 250 10.73 1.36 8.02
N LEU A 251 10.11 2.18 7.15
CA LEU A 251 9.68 1.76 5.81
C LEU A 251 10.85 1.29 4.92
N ALA A 252 12.00 1.93 5.04
CA ALA A 252 13.21 1.49 4.35
C ALA A 252 13.65 0.08 4.75
N GLY A 253 13.31 -0.35 5.98
CA GLY A 253 13.63 -1.65 6.52
C GLY A 253 15.05 -1.75 7.06
N LEU A 254 15.51 -0.71 7.79
CA LEU A 254 16.79 -0.77 8.50
C LEU A 254 16.71 -1.74 9.70
N PRO A 255 17.78 -2.48 10.01
CA PRO A 255 17.77 -3.57 11.01
C PRO A 255 17.19 -3.24 12.39
N PRO A 256 17.38 -2.04 12.99
CA PRO A 256 16.82 -1.74 14.30
C PRO A 256 15.30 -1.46 14.27
N MET A 257 14.70 -1.32 13.07
CA MET A 257 13.30 -0.90 12.92
C MET A 257 12.39 -2.03 12.50
N THR A 258 11.06 -1.88 12.76
CA THR A 258 10.05 -2.90 12.48
C THR A 258 9.95 -3.33 11.03
N GLY A 259 10.23 -2.44 10.07
CA GLY A 259 10.17 -2.75 8.65
C GLY A 259 11.22 -3.75 8.15
N PHE A 260 12.25 -4.04 8.96
CA PHE A 260 13.22 -5.08 8.66
C PHE A 260 12.64 -6.49 8.84
N LEU A 261 11.79 -6.68 9.85
CA LEU A 261 11.21 -7.98 10.21
C LEU A 261 10.52 -8.68 9.04
N PRO A 262 9.56 -8.07 8.31
CA PRO A 262 8.89 -8.78 7.23
C PRO A 262 9.84 -9.13 6.08
N LYS A 263 10.81 -8.27 5.76
CA LYS A 263 11.80 -8.55 4.71
C LYS A 263 12.67 -9.74 5.06
N TRP A 264 13.16 -9.79 6.31
CA TRP A 264 13.98 -10.89 6.79
C TRP A 264 13.23 -12.23 6.79
N LEU A 265 12.00 -12.25 7.30
CA LEU A 265 11.17 -13.47 7.30
C LEU A 265 10.87 -13.96 5.89
N ILE A 266 10.58 -13.05 4.95
CA ILE A 266 10.32 -13.42 3.54
C ILE A 266 11.57 -14.03 2.90
N ILE A 267 12.75 -13.43 3.09
CA ILE A 267 14.00 -13.97 2.57
C ILE A 267 14.27 -15.37 3.15
N GLN A 268 14.07 -15.54 4.46
CA GLN A 268 14.24 -16.82 5.14
C GLN A 268 13.30 -17.88 4.57
N GLU A 269 12.05 -17.56 4.31
CA GLU A 269 11.08 -18.49 3.73
C GLU A 269 11.40 -18.86 2.28
N LEU A 270 11.80 -17.86 1.47
CA LEU A 270 12.23 -18.12 0.08
C LEU A 270 13.46 -19.03 0.00
N THR A 271 14.42 -18.88 0.94
CA THR A 271 15.59 -19.77 0.98
C THR A 271 15.24 -21.19 1.39
N LYS A 272 14.25 -21.40 2.28
CA LYS A 272 13.73 -22.73 2.63
C LYS A 272 13.02 -23.44 1.47
N GLN A 273 12.49 -22.67 0.53
CA GLN A 273 11.76 -23.15 -0.65
C GLN A 273 12.68 -23.30 -1.90
N ASP A 274 13.98 -23.32 -1.69
CA ASP A 274 15.00 -23.40 -2.76
C ASP A 274 14.94 -22.30 -3.82
N MET A 275 14.25 -21.17 -3.50
CA MET A 275 14.13 -20.00 -4.37
C MET A 275 15.20 -18.94 -4.08
N ALA A 276 16.44 -19.39 -3.81
CA ALA A 276 17.58 -18.53 -3.49
C ALA A 276 17.84 -17.42 -4.54
N PRO A 277 17.77 -17.67 -5.87
CA PRO A 277 17.94 -16.60 -6.86
C PRO A 277 16.91 -15.48 -6.75
N ALA A 278 15.64 -15.83 -6.51
CA ALA A 278 14.59 -14.83 -6.33
C ALA A 278 14.80 -14.02 -5.04
N ALA A 279 15.21 -14.67 -3.96
CA ALA A 279 15.54 -14.01 -2.69
C ALA A 279 16.69 -13.00 -2.83
N THR A 280 17.77 -13.36 -3.54
CA THR A 280 18.91 -12.46 -3.81
C THR A 280 18.52 -11.26 -4.66
N ILE A 281 17.73 -11.47 -5.72
CA ILE A 281 17.24 -10.39 -6.59
C ILE A 281 16.36 -9.42 -5.75
N MET A 282 15.42 -9.93 -4.96
CA MET A 282 14.56 -9.10 -4.11
C MET A 282 15.35 -8.32 -3.06
N ALA A 283 16.37 -8.90 -2.48
CA ALA A 283 17.26 -8.22 -1.54
C ALA A 283 17.98 -7.04 -2.22
N LEU A 284 18.56 -7.24 -3.40
CA LEU A 284 19.21 -6.18 -4.18
C LEU A 284 18.23 -5.07 -4.59
N LEU A 285 17.03 -5.43 -5.04
CA LEU A 285 16.00 -4.46 -5.41
C LEU A 285 15.51 -3.63 -4.21
N SER A 286 15.60 -4.16 -2.99
CA SER A 286 15.25 -3.40 -1.79
C SER A 286 16.17 -2.20 -1.54
N LEU A 287 17.42 -2.23 -2.05
CA LEU A 287 18.37 -1.11 -1.95
C LEU A 287 17.90 0.12 -2.74
N LEU A 288 17.20 -0.08 -3.87
CA LEU A 288 16.60 1.03 -4.62
C LEU A 288 15.54 1.75 -3.76
N GLY A 289 14.71 0.99 -3.05
CA GLY A 289 13.75 1.53 -2.09
C GLY A 289 14.41 2.30 -0.95
N LEU A 290 15.46 1.74 -0.39
CA LEU A 290 16.24 2.37 0.68
C LEU A 290 16.80 3.72 0.23
N PHE A 291 17.31 3.83 -1.01
CA PHE A 291 17.87 5.08 -1.52
C PHE A 291 16.88 6.24 -1.52
N PHE A 292 15.66 6.06 -2.03
CA PHE A 292 14.70 7.16 -2.06
C PHE A 292 14.17 7.52 -0.66
N TYR A 293 14.09 6.57 0.28
CA TYR A 293 13.75 6.87 1.67
C TYR A 293 14.88 7.63 2.39
N LEU A 294 16.14 7.26 2.17
CA LEU A 294 17.27 8.02 2.67
C LEU A 294 17.28 9.44 2.10
N ARG A 295 16.99 9.62 0.81
CA ARG A 295 16.88 10.96 0.23
C ARG A 295 15.79 11.79 0.94
N LEU A 296 14.64 11.22 1.25
CA LEU A 296 13.61 11.89 2.05
C LEU A 296 14.11 12.23 3.45
N ALA A 297 14.81 11.30 4.10
CA ALA A 297 15.38 11.49 5.44
C ALA A 297 16.43 12.61 5.44
N TYR A 298 17.30 12.67 4.45
CA TYR A 298 18.26 13.78 4.29
C TYR A 298 17.56 15.13 4.12
N CYS A 299 16.52 15.18 3.31
CA CYS A 299 15.74 16.40 3.13
C CYS A 299 15.01 16.85 4.40
N THR A 300 14.70 15.95 5.31
CA THR A 300 14.00 16.31 6.57
C THR A 300 14.94 16.80 7.66
N MET A 301 16.16 16.25 7.78
CA MET A 301 16.99 16.45 8.98
C MET A 301 18.40 16.95 8.70
N ILE A 302 19.06 16.49 7.63
CA ILE A 302 20.51 16.68 7.44
C ILE A 302 20.81 17.95 6.66
N THR A 303 19.90 18.35 5.74
CA THR A 303 20.05 19.63 5.04
C THR A 303 19.78 20.78 6.00
N LEU A 304 20.71 21.74 6.06
CA LEU A 304 20.54 22.95 6.85
C LEU A 304 19.22 23.63 6.46
N PRO A 305 18.26 23.78 7.40
CA PRO A 305 17.01 24.42 7.08
C PRO A 305 17.28 25.90 6.75
N PRO A 306 16.57 26.47 5.76
CA PRO A 306 16.70 27.89 5.45
C PRO A 306 16.29 28.71 6.67
N HIS A 307 17.08 29.70 7.02
CA HIS A 307 16.73 30.67 8.07
C HIS A 307 15.49 31.45 7.64
N THR A 308 14.34 31.06 8.19
CA THR A 308 13.09 31.74 7.92
C THR A 308 12.60 32.47 9.17
N THR A 309 12.03 33.64 9.01
CA THR A 309 11.41 34.42 10.09
C THR A 309 10.25 33.70 10.77
N ASN A 310 9.74 32.63 10.13
CA ASN A 310 8.68 31.77 10.68
C ASN A 310 9.08 31.01 11.95
N HIS A 311 10.37 30.80 12.20
CA HIS A 311 10.86 30.19 13.44
C HIS A 311 10.43 31.00 14.67
N MET A 312 10.46 32.33 14.58
CA MET A 312 10.05 33.25 15.66
C MET A 312 8.56 33.15 16.00
N LYS A 313 7.72 32.66 15.08
CA LYS A 313 6.27 32.49 15.26
C LYS A 313 5.87 31.10 15.71
N GLN A 314 6.80 30.23 16.05
CA GLN A 314 6.53 28.83 16.39
C GLN A 314 5.63 28.68 17.63
N TRP A 315 5.75 29.58 18.61
CA TRP A 315 4.91 29.63 19.81
C TRP A 315 3.43 29.92 19.50
N HIS A 316 3.14 30.55 18.39
CA HIS A 316 1.76 30.91 17.97
C HIS A 316 1.08 29.79 17.15
N THR A 317 1.78 28.76 16.75
CA THR A 317 1.26 27.69 15.85
C THR A 317 0.76 26.47 16.62
N HIS A 318 -0.01 26.62 17.68
CA HIS A 318 -0.67 25.51 18.36
C HIS A 318 -1.84 24.95 17.52
N LYS A 319 -1.51 24.15 16.49
CA LYS A 319 -2.51 23.33 15.83
C LYS A 319 -2.60 21.99 16.56
N PRO A 320 -3.81 21.53 16.93
CA PRO A 320 -3.96 20.23 17.56
C PRO A 320 -3.43 19.14 16.61
N VAL A 321 -2.44 18.41 17.07
CA VAL A 321 -1.89 17.24 16.36
C VAL A 321 -2.86 16.08 16.60
N ASN A 322 -3.14 15.30 15.56
CA ASN A 322 -4.00 14.13 15.70
C ASN A 322 -3.40 13.16 16.72
N PRO A 323 -4.12 12.79 17.81
CA PRO A 323 -3.58 11.93 18.86
C PRO A 323 -3.17 10.54 18.38
N LEU A 324 -3.72 10.06 17.26
CA LEU A 324 -3.36 8.76 16.67
C LEU A 324 -1.94 8.71 16.10
N ILE A 325 -1.28 9.86 15.88
CA ILE A 325 0.07 9.89 15.30
C ILE A 325 1.09 9.27 16.26
N ALA A 326 1.05 9.61 17.54
CA ALA A 326 2.02 9.12 18.51
C ALA A 326 2.04 7.58 18.66
N PRO A 327 0.89 6.91 18.93
CA PRO A 327 0.90 5.45 19.05
C PRO A 327 1.29 4.74 17.74
N LEU A 328 0.88 5.24 16.57
CA LEU A 328 1.26 4.65 15.28
C LEU A 328 2.76 4.75 15.03
N ILE A 329 3.40 5.85 15.42
CA ILE A 329 4.86 6.01 15.27
C ILE A 329 5.59 5.04 16.20
N VAL A 330 5.19 4.96 17.47
CA VAL A 330 5.81 4.03 18.43
C VAL A 330 5.69 2.59 17.93
N LEU A 331 4.50 2.17 17.51
CA LEU A 331 4.29 0.84 16.95
C LEU A 331 5.10 0.61 15.67
N SER A 332 5.23 1.63 14.80
CA SER A 332 5.99 1.50 13.55
C SER A 332 7.51 1.44 13.76
N THR A 333 8.03 1.85 14.90
CA THR A 333 9.48 1.90 15.17
C THR A 333 9.95 0.82 16.13
N ILE A 334 9.19 0.50 17.19
CA ILE A 334 9.64 -0.29 18.35
C ILE A 334 9.01 -1.70 18.39
N LEU A 335 8.18 -2.08 17.46
CA LEU A 335 7.48 -3.37 17.50
C LEU A 335 8.41 -4.59 17.29
N LEU A 336 9.65 -4.39 16.86
CA LEU A 336 10.62 -5.46 16.58
C LEU A 336 10.90 -6.38 17.80
N PRO A 337 11.07 -5.92 19.05
CA PRO A 337 11.24 -6.81 20.20
C PRO A 337 10.02 -7.71 20.51
N ILE A 338 8.83 -7.30 20.05
CA ILE A 338 7.59 -8.07 20.22
C ILE A 338 7.39 -9.09 19.09
N ALA A 339 8.27 -9.07 18.08
CA ALA A 339 8.21 -9.94 16.91
C ALA A 339 8.07 -11.44 17.24
N PRO A 340 8.82 -12.04 18.19
CA PRO A 340 8.67 -13.45 18.48
C PRO A 340 7.25 -13.81 18.94
N ILE A 341 6.58 -12.94 19.67
CA ILE A 341 5.18 -13.15 20.10
C ILE A 341 4.24 -13.08 18.90
N ILE A 342 4.46 -12.13 17.97
CA ILE A 342 3.62 -12.01 16.78
C ILE A 342 3.78 -13.22 15.86
N CYS A 343 4.99 -13.74 15.72
CA CYS A 343 5.26 -14.92 14.87
C CYS A 343 4.72 -16.22 15.45
N THR A 344 4.49 -16.32 16.76
CA THR A 344 3.93 -17.51 17.42
C THR A 344 2.39 -17.56 17.39
N ILE A 345 1.72 -16.47 17.02
CA ILE A 345 0.26 -16.45 16.85
C ILE A 345 -0.09 -17.28 15.60
N PRO A 346 -0.91 -18.34 15.75
CA PRO A 346 -1.21 -19.30 14.69
C PRO A 346 -1.97 -18.70 13.51
#